data_cf7ad19113c73ebf2184620fc0466aa5
#
_entry.id   cf7ad19113c73ebf2184620fc0466aa5
#
_cell.length_a   1.000
_cell.length_b   1.000
_cell.length_c   1.000
_cell.angle_alpha   90.00
_cell.angle_beta   90.00
_cell.angle_gamma   90.00
#
_symmetry.space_group_name_H-M   'P 1'
#
loop_
_entity.id
_entity.type
_entity.pdbx_description
1 polymer ?
#
loop_
_entity_poly.entity_id
_entity_poly.type
_entity_poly.pdbx_seq_one_letter_code
_entity_poly.pdbx_strand_id
1 'polypeptide(L)' 'MSKIKLPFECMVGTEKETITNPFSGESITLPPEAVAVYDTIQGCQYLQDYKTMEKGLDWFRRHFPEAYMVLLD' A
#
# COMPACT_ATOMS: atom_id res chain seq x y z
N MET A 1 -19.90 -3.32 -10.02
CA MET A 1 -18.44 -3.19 -9.90
C MET A 1 -18.02 -3.36 -8.46
N SER A 2 -17.22 -4.35 -8.18
CA SER A 2 -16.78 -4.58 -6.81
C SER A 2 -15.59 -3.68 -6.50
N LYS A 3 -15.64 -3.07 -5.33
CA LYS A 3 -14.53 -2.26 -4.86
C LYS A 3 -13.96 -2.88 -3.60
N ILE A 4 -12.64 -2.90 -3.53
CA ILE A 4 -11.97 -3.35 -2.33
C ILE A 4 -12.17 -2.28 -1.26
N LYS A 5 -12.63 -2.71 -0.09
CA LYS A 5 -12.83 -1.78 1.01
C LYS A 5 -11.47 -1.35 1.57
N LEU A 6 -11.26 -0.05 1.69
CA LEU A 6 -10.01 0.48 2.19
C LEU A 6 -9.92 0.35 3.70
N PRO A 7 -8.71 0.22 4.26
CA PRO A 7 -8.54 0.07 5.70
C PRO A 7 -8.72 1.39 6.46
N PHE A 8 -8.65 2.50 5.76
CA PHE A 8 -8.78 3.84 6.34
C PHE A 8 -9.07 4.82 5.20
N GLU A 9 -9.41 6.05 5.56
CA GLU A 9 -9.62 7.07 4.55
C GLU A 9 -8.29 7.53 3.98
N CYS A 10 -8.21 7.55 2.65
CA CYS A 10 -7.04 8.04 1.94
C CYS A 10 -7.46 8.50 0.56
N MET A 11 -6.67 9.40 -0.01
CA MET A 11 -6.98 9.92 -1.35
C MET A 11 -6.54 8.92 -2.40
N VAL A 12 -7.51 8.43 -3.15
CA VAL A 12 -7.25 7.46 -4.21
C VAL A 12 -7.14 8.19 -5.54
N GLY A 13 -6.03 7.96 -6.24
CA GLY A 13 -5.84 8.53 -7.56
C GLY A 13 -6.65 7.78 -8.62
N THR A 14 -6.38 8.07 -9.88
CA THR A 14 -7.13 7.48 -10.98
C THR A 14 -6.29 6.50 -11.80
N GLU A 15 -4.99 6.43 -11.57
CA GLU A 15 -4.11 5.61 -12.36
C GLU A 15 -3.30 4.65 -11.52
N LYS A 16 -3.02 3.48 -12.09
CA LYS A 16 -2.11 2.53 -11.47
C LYS A 16 -0.68 3.04 -11.59
N GLU A 17 0.18 2.62 -10.67
CA GLU A 17 1.58 3.01 -10.65
C GLU A 17 2.48 1.81 -10.43
N THR A 18 3.67 1.89 -10.99
CA THR A 18 4.72 0.89 -10.71
C THR A 18 5.60 1.44 -9.60
N ILE A 19 5.71 0.66 -8.53
CA ILE A 19 6.50 1.04 -7.37
C ILE A 19 7.69 0.09 -7.26
N THR A 20 8.86 0.63 -7.02
CA THR A 20 10.10 -0.14 -6.94
C THR A 20 10.63 -0.12 -5.51
N ASN A 21 10.99 -1.29 -5.01
CA ASN A 21 11.69 -1.39 -3.73
C ASN A 21 13.14 -1.00 -3.95
N PRO A 22 13.61 0.10 -3.35
CA PRO A 22 14.97 0.58 -3.59
C PRO A 22 16.04 -0.36 -3.05
N PHE A 23 15.70 -1.24 -2.12
CA PHE A 23 16.68 -2.15 -1.53
C PHE A 23 16.87 -3.41 -2.35
N SER A 24 15.80 -3.95 -2.91
CA SER A 24 15.87 -5.19 -3.69
C SER A 24 15.91 -4.95 -5.19
N GLY A 25 15.45 -3.78 -5.64
CA GLY A 25 15.32 -3.47 -7.06
C GLY A 25 14.08 -4.07 -7.69
N GLU A 26 13.28 -4.80 -6.92
CA GLU A 26 12.05 -5.38 -7.45
C GLU A 26 10.95 -4.35 -7.58
N SER A 27 10.11 -4.51 -8.59
CA SER A 27 9.02 -3.59 -8.87
C SER A 27 7.71 -4.34 -8.99
N ILE A 28 6.61 -3.63 -8.71
CA ILE A 28 5.28 -4.18 -8.91
C ILE A 28 4.34 -3.03 -9.28
N THR A 29 3.39 -3.32 -10.16
CA THR A 29 2.37 -2.36 -10.56
C THR A 29 1.13 -2.55 -9.72
N LEU A 30 0.65 -1.47 -9.11
CA LEU A 30 -0.49 -1.48 -8.21
C LEU A 30 -1.63 -0.64 -8.74
N PRO A 31 -2.89 -1.04 -8.50
CA PRO A 31 -4.03 -0.19 -8.81
C PRO A 31 -4.06 1.03 -7.90
N PRO A 32 -4.84 2.07 -8.25
CA PRO A 32 -4.86 3.33 -7.49
C PRO A 32 -5.17 3.15 -6.00
N GLU A 33 -6.05 2.23 -5.67
CA GLU A 33 -6.41 1.96 -4.27
C GLU A 33 -5.21 1.48 -3.47
N ALA A 34 -4.44 0.56 -4.04
CA ALA A 34 -3.26 0.02 -3.38
C ALA A 34 -2.16 1.07 -3.29
N VAL A 35 -2.01 1.90 -4.31
CA VAL A 35 -1.04 3.01 -4.28
C VAL A 35 -1.37 3.96 -3.14
N ALA A 36 -2.65 4.30 -2.97
CA ALA A 36 -3.07 5.21 -1.90
C ALA A 36 -2.77 4.64 -0.52
N VAL A 37 -3.05 3.36 -0.32
CA VAL A 37 -2.75 2.72 0.97
C VAL A 37 -1.25 2.65 1.20
N TYR A 38 -0.48 2.34 0.17
CA TYR A 38 0.97 2.29 0.29
C TYR A 38 1.55 3.64 0.69
N ASP A 39 1.10 4.72 0.04
CA ASP A 39 1.56 6.06 0.36
C ASP A 39 1.23 6.43 1.81
N THR A 40 0.05 6.05 2.27
CA THR A 40 -0.37 6.30 3.65
C THR A 40 0.50 5.53 4.62
N ILE A 41 0.85 4.29 4.31
CA ILE A 41 1.75 3.50 5.15
C ILE A 41 3.10 4.19 5.28
N GLN A 42 3.64 4.71 4.17
CA GLN A 42 4.91 5.44 4.21
C GLN A 42 4.82 6.69 5.07
N GLY A 43 3.71 7.42 4.96
CA GLY A 43 3.47 8.58 5.80
C GLY A 43 3.36 8.23 7.27
N CYS A 44 2.76 7.09 7.59
CA CYS A 44 2.63 6.64 8.97
C CYS A 44 3.99 6.34 9.60
N GLN A 45 4.96 5.87 8.82
CA GLN A 45 6.31 5.67 9.33
C GLN A 45 6.93 6.99 9.79
N TYR A 46 6.73 8.03 9.01
CA TYR A 46 7.22 9.36 9.36
C TYR A 46 6.58 9.88 10.64
N LEU A 47 5.28 9.68 10.77
CA LEU A 47 4.51 10.20 11.90
C LEU A 47 4.50 9.26 13.10
N GLN A 48 5.09 8.09 12.95
CA GLN A 48 5.10 7.03 13.96
C GLN A 48 3.69 6.62 14.39
N ASP A 49 2.77 6.66 13.43
CA ASP A 49 1.39 6.23 13.65
C ASP A 49 1.29 4.75 13.33
N TYR A 50 1.73 3.93 14.28
CA TYR A 50 1.83 2.49 14.06
C TYR A 50 0.48 1.79 14.00
N LYS A 51 -0.55 2.34 14.64
CA LYS A 51 -1.89 1.75 14.58
C LYS A 51 -2.45 1.80 13.17
N THR A 52 -2.38 2.97 12.55
CA THR A 52 -2.86 3.14 11.17
C THR A 52 -1.99 2.32 10.22
N MET A 53 -0.68 2.31 10.46
CA MET A 53 0.24 1.54 9.64
C MET A 53 -0.09 0.04 9.68
N GLU A 54 -0.39 -0.50 10.85
CA GLU A 54 -0.76 -1.91 10.97
C GLU A 54 -2.02 -2.25 10.17
N LYS A 55 -3.00 -1.36 10.18
CA LYS A 55 -4.21 -1.56 9.39
C LYS A 55 -3.89 -1.64 7.91
N GLY A 56 -3.02 -0.75 7.44
CA GLY A 56 -2.61 -0.75 6.04
C GLY A 56 -1.82 -1.99 5.66
N LEU A 57 -0.90 -2.40 6.53
CA LEU A 57 -0.09 -3.60 6.29
C LEU A 57 -0.96 -4.85 6.24
N ASP A 58 -1.92 -4.97 7.15
CA ASP A 58 -2.82 -6.12 7.17
C ASP A 58 -3.68 -6.16 5.90
N TRP A 59 -4.18 -4.99 5.49
CA TRP A 59 -4.97 -4.87 4.27
C TRP A 59 -4.16 -5.30 3.05
N PHE A 60 -2.91 -4.83 2.95
CA PHE A 60 -2.03 -5.18 1.85
C PHE A 60 -1.76 -6.68 1.80
N ARG A 61 -1.49 -7.25 2.94
CA ARG A 61 -1.19 -8.68 3.02
C ARG A 61 -2.38 -9.53 2.58
N ARG A 62 -3.60 -9.07 2.86
CA ARG A 62 -4.82 -9.78 2.49
C ARG A 62 -5.17 -9.64 1.01
N HIS A 63 -5.04 -8.44 0.47
CA HIS A 63 -5.51 -8.14 -0.87
C HIS A 63 -4.42 -8.18 -1.92
N PHE A 64 -3.20 -7.90 -1.55
CA PHE A 64 -2.07 -7.83 -2.47
C PHE A 64 -0.84 -8.50 -1.85
N PRO A 65 -0.89 -9.81 -1.64
CA PRO A 65 0.22 -10.50 -0.96
C PRO A 65 1.54 -10.40 -1.71
N GLU A 66 1.53 -10.41 -3.04
CA GLU A 66 2.76 -10.26 -3.81
C GLU A 66 3.37 -8.88 -3.60
N ALA A 67 2.54 -7.85 -3.64
CA ALA A 67 3.01 -6.49 -3.43
C ALA A 67 3.56 -6.33 -2.02
N TYR A 68 2.90 -6.94 -1.05
CA TYR A 68 3.39 -6.91 0.33
C TYR A 68 4.80 -7.51 0.40
N MET A 69 5.02 -8.65 -0.24
CA MET A 69 6.32 -9.29 -0.22
C MET A 69 7.39 -8.48 -0.95
N VAL A 70 7.02 -7.83 -2.04
CA VAL A 70 7.98 -7.04 -2.82
C VAL A 70 8.33 -5.73 -2.12
N LEU A 71 7.34 -5.06 -1.54
CA LEU A 71 7.51 -3.68 -1.08
C LEU A 71 7.59 -3.54 0.44
N LEU A 72 6.94 -4.41 1.18
CA LEU A 72 6.70 -4.19 2.61
C LEU A 72 7.22 -5.31 3.51
N ASP A 73 7.64 -6.41 2.92
CA ASP A 73 8.14 -7.54 3.71
C ASP A 73 9.56 -7.32 4.20
#